data_635244d266d834f6f84aec42c6ae78fa
#
_entry.id   635244d266d834f6f84aec42c6ae78fa
#
_cell.length_a   1.000
_cell.length_b   1.000
_cell.length_c   1.000
_cell.angle_alpha   90.00
_cell.angle_beta   90.00
_cell.angle_gamma   90.00
#
_symmetry.space_group_name_H-M   'P 1'
#
loop_
_entity.id
_entity.type
_entity.pdbx_description
1 polymer ?
#
loop_
_entity_poly.entity_id
_entity_poly.type
_entity_poly.pdbx_seq_one_letter_code
_entity_poly.pdbx_strand_id
1 'polypeptide(L)'
;MSSAPPLQPRPGAFRALRAAILALTVCFGTPLLADTLADVQRLIRQGQYPQALTTIDSYLGASPNDAHARFLKGVIYSETGKTDEAIAVFTKLTEDYPEFPESYNNLAVLHARQKHYEKARMALEMAIQTHPSYATAHENLGDLYARLANQSYAKAAQLDGASKSAKAKLALSRDLIAIPAKAAAKPGPVDSATGNKAGKP
;
A
#
# COMPACT_ATOMS: atom_id res chain seq x y z
N MET A 1 -69.17 -3.53 -64.31
CA MET A 1 -67.93 -4.28 -63.96
C MET A 1 -66.85 -3.26 -63.77
N SER A 2 -66.59 -2.91 -62.51
CA SER A 2 -65.61 -1.91 -62.15
C SER A 2 -64.52 -2.61 -61.28
N SER A 3 -63.35 -2.71 -61.88
CA SER A 3 -62.17 -3.32 -61.19
C SER A 3 -61.41 -2.26 -60.49
N ALA A 4 -61.23 -2.46 -59.18
CA ALA A 4 -60.39 -1.62 -58.34
C ALA A 4 -58.88 -1.92 -58.56
N PRO A 5 -57.98 -0.94 -58.43
CA PRO A 5 -56.53 -1.14 -58.57
C PRO A 5 -55.91 -1.70 -57.29
N PRO A 6 -54.79 -2.42 -57.44
CA PRO A 6 -54.10 -3.03 -56.30
C PRO A 6 -53.34 -1.98 -55.40
N LEU A 7 -53.41 -2.17 -54.07
CA LEU A 7 -52.68 -1.39 -53.11
C LEU A 7 -51.19 -1.67 -53.20
N GLN A 8 -50.40 -0.64 -53.45
CA GLN A 8 -48.93 -0.69 -53.36
C GLN A 8 -48.45 -0.51 -51.94
N PRO A 9 -47.46 -1.28 -51.42
CA PRO A 9 -46.91 -1.09 -50.07
C PRO A 9 -45.99 0.15 -50.07
N ARG A 10 -46.22 1.03 -49.06
CA ARG A 10 -45.41 2.22 -48.80
C ARG A 10 -44.02 1.83 -48.26
N PRO A 11 -42.87 2.22 -48.86
CA PRO A 11 -41.54 1.99 -48.36
C PRO A 11 -41.20 3.12 -47.36
N GLY A 12 -41.39 2.90 -46.05
CA GLY A 12 -41.08 3.94 -45.06
C GLY A 12 -40.93 3.44 -43.61
N ALA A 13 -41.41 2.24 -43.32
CA ALA A 13 -41.51 1.80 -41.90
C ALA A 13 -40.30 1.02 -41.36
N PHE A 14 -39.30 0.67 -42.16
CA PHE A 14 -38.16 -0.14 -41.72
C PHE A 14 -36.84 0.64 -41.48
N ARG A 15 -36.82 1.97 -41.68
CA ARG A 15 -35.62 2.78 -41.46
C ARG A 15 -35.55 3.43 -40.05
N ALA A 16 -36.65 3.44 -39.30
CA ALA A 16 -36.68 4.05 -37.97
C ALA A 16 -36.27 3.10 -36.82
N LEU A 17 -36.12 1.79 -37.06
CA LEU A 17 -35.84 0.81 -36.02
C LEU A 17 -34.34 0.43 -35.89
N ARG A 18 -33.46 0.99 -36.76
CA ARG A 18 -32.00 0.76 -36.66
C ARG A 18 -31.18 1.85 -36.03
N ALA A 19 -31.77 2.99 -35.67
CA ALA A 19 -31.11 4.11 -35.05
C ALA A 19 -31.22 4.17 -33.51
N ALA A 20 -32.01 3.29 -32.89
CA ALA A 20 -32.28 3.31 -31.45
C ALA A 20 -31.45 2.29 -30.63
N ILE A 21 -30.58 1.48 -31.25
CA ILE A 21 -29.77 0.45 -30.56
C ILE A 21 -28.30 0.86 -30.34
N LEU A 22 -27.87 2.04 -30.82
CA LEU A 22 -26.46 2.46 -30.72
C LEU A 22 -26.17 3.54 -29.69
N ALA A 23 -27.09 3.83 -28.78
CA ALA A 23 -26.91 4.89 -27.78
C ALA A 23 -26.94 4.40 -26.31
N LEU A 24 -26.74 3.08 -26.07
CA LEU A 24 -26.76 2.57 -24.66
C LEU A 24 -25.49 1.79 -24.29
N THR A 25 -24.33 2.22 -24.75
CA THR A 25 -23.06 1.62 -24.35
C THR A 25 -21.98 2.67 -24.15
N VAL A 26 -22.18 3.61 -23.23
CA VAL A 26 -21.07 4.32 -22.57
C VAL A 26 -21.62 4.98 -21.31
N CYS A 27 -21.56 4.35 -20.16
CA CYS A 27 -21.48 4.95 -18.82
C CYS A 27 -21.44 3.89 -17.70
N PHE A 28 -20.58 2.87 -17.84
CA PHE A 28 -20.25 2.01 -16.68
C PHE A 28 -18.75 1.77 -16.67
N GLY A 29 -17.96 2.74 -16.21
CA GLY A 29 -16.51 2.59 -16.28
C GLY A 29 -15.66 3.25 -15.23
N THR A 30 -16.18 3.81 -14.12
CA THR A 30 -15.29 4.44 -13.12
C THR A 30 -15.58 4.21 -11.64
N PRO A 31 -16.73 3.78 -11.14
CA PRO A 31 -16.84 3.45 -9.72
C PRO A 31 -16.21 2.10 -9.33
N LEU A 32 -16.01 1.18 -10.27
CA LEU A 32 -15.59 -0.20 -9.97
C LEU A 32 -14.15 -0.31 -9.43
N LEU A 33 -13.23 0.58 -9.81
CA LEU A 33 -11.82 0.48 -9.44
C LEU A 33 -11.54 1.00 -8.01
N ALA A 34 -12.21 2.08 -7.60
CA ALA A 34 -12.08 2.59 -6.24
C ALA A 34 -12.67 1.62 -5.21
N ASP A 35 -13.79 0.97 -5.54
CA ASP A 35 -14.42 -0.08 -4.74
C ASP A 35 -13.49 -1.29 -4.56
N THR A 36 -12.73 -1.66 -5.61
CA THR A 36 -11.81 -2.81 -5.56
C THR A 36 -10.69 -2.62 -4.55
N LEU A 37 -10.06 -1.44 -4.47
CA LEU A 37 -8.99 -1.18 -3.49
C LEU A 37 -9.55 -1.12 -2.06
N ALA A 38 -10.75 -0.56 -1.87
CA ALA A 38 -11.42 -0.59 -0.57
C ALA A 38 -11.75 -2.02 -0.13
N ASP A 39 -12.17 -2.88 -1.05
CA ASP A 39 -12.37 -4.31 -0.80
C ASP A 39 -11.08 -5.02 -0.42
N VAL A 40 -9.98 -4.77 -1.13
CA VAL A 40 -8.66 -5.32 -0.78
C VAL A 40 -8.26 -4.90 0.63
N GLN A 41 -8.41 -3.62 0.97
CA GLN A 41 -8.13 -3.13 2.33
C GLN A 41 -9.00 -3.81 3.38
N ARG A 42 -10.28 -4.03 3.09
CA ARG A 42 -11.20 -4.77 3.97
C ARG A 42 -10.75 -6.22 4.16
N LEU A 43 -10.37 -6.92 3.09
CA LEU A 43 -9.86 -8.29 3.14
C LEU A 43 -8.56 -8.38 3.97
N ILE A 44 -7.64 -7.42 3.81
CA ILE A 44 -6.41 -7.32 4.62
C ILE A 44 -6.76 -7.17 6.10
N ARG A 45 -7.68 -6.26 6.45
CA ARG A 45 -8.11 -6.08 7.86
C ARG A 45 -8.74 -7.33 8.46
N GLN A 46 -9.38 -8.17 7.64
CA GLN A 46 -10.01 -9.44 8.03
C GLN A 46 -9.02 -10.62 8.04
N GLY A 47 -7.75 -10.41 7.66
CA GLY A 47 -6.76 -11.49 7.53
C GLY A 47 -6.99 -12.43 6.34
N GLN A 48 -7.88 -12.06 5.41
CA GLN A 48 -8.22 -12.85 4.23
C GLN A 48 -7.19 -12.61 3.10
N TYR A 49 -5.91 -12.83 3.40
CA TYR A 49 -4.78 -12.52 2.51
C TYR A 49 -4.81 -13.23 1.14
N PRO A 50 -5.22 -14.51 1.03
CA PRO A 50 -5.30 -15.17 -0.28
C PRO A 50 -6.29 -14.48 -1.23
N GLN A 51 -7.47 -14.11 -0.72
CA GLN A 51 -8.47 -13.38 -1.53
C GLN A 51 -7.97 -11.96 -1.85
N ALA A 52 -7.39 -11.27 -0.87
CA ALA A 52 -6.80 -9.95 -1.08
C ALA A 52 -5.74 -9.97 -2.19
N LEU A 53 -4.87 -11.01 -2.19
CA LEU A 53 -3.82 -11.15 -3.20
C LEU A 53 -4.40 -11.38 -4.60
N THR A 54 -5.37 -12.28 -4.73
CA THR A 54 -6.03 -12.54 -6.01
C THR A 54 -6.70 -11.27 -6.56
N THR A 55 -7.41 -10.52 -5.70
CA THR A 55 -8.11 -9.30 -6.10
C THR A 55 -7.14 -8.20 -6.52
N ILE A 56 -6.04 -7.99 -5.75
CA ILE A 56 -5.06 -6.96 -6.06
C ILE A 56 -4.24 -7.30 -7.31
N ASP A 57 -3.96 -8.59 -7.58
CA ASP A 57 -3.26 -9.02 -8.80
C ASP A 57 -4.11 -8.79 -10.04
N SER A 58 -5.42 -9.06 -9.96
CA SER A 58 -6.37 -8.75 -11.04
C SER A 58 -6.43 -7.25 -11.31
N TYR A 59 -6.48 -6.42 -10.25
CA TYR A 59 -6.47 -4.96 -10.37
C TYR A 59 -5.19 -4.45 -11.03
N LEU A 60 -4.02 -4.93 -10.58
CA LEU A 60 -2.72 -4.54 -11.12
C LEU A 60 -2.51 -5.02 -12.56
N GLY A 61 -3.22 -6.07 -13.00
CA GLY A 61 -3.26 -6.47 -14.40
C GLY A 61 -3.83 -5.38 -15.34
N ALA A 62 -4.81 -4.61 -14.83
CA ALA A 62 -5.40 -3.48 -15.55
C ALA A 62 -4.69 -2.14 -15.28
N SER A 63 -4.08 -1.99 -14.09
CA SER A 63 -3.47 -0.74 -13.60
C SER A 63 -2.10 -1.01 -12.96
N PRO A 64 -1.08 -1.42 -13.75
CA PRO A 64 0.19 -1.93 -13.24
C PRO A 64 1.02 -0.87 -12.48
N ASN A 65 0.79 0.41 -12.74
CA ASN A 65 1.52 1.53 -12.16
C ASN A 65 0.77 2.22 -11.02
N ASP A 66 -0.33 1.64 -10.51
CA ASP A 66 -1.01 2.21 -9.35
C ASP A 66 -0.15 2.00 -8.09
N ALA A 67 0.40 3.08 -7.55
CA ALA A 67 1.29 3.06 -6.39
C ALA A 67 0.59 2.49 -5.15
N HIS A 68 -0.69 2.86 -4.94
CA HIS A 68 -1.45 2.40 -3.78
C HIS A 68 -1.77 0.91 -3.87
N ALA A 69 -2.16 0.42 -5.04
CA ALA A 69 -2.37 -1.01 -5.29
C ALA A 69 -1.09 -1.82 -5.07
N ARG A 70 0.05 -1.35 -5.59
CA ARG A 70 1.36 -1.99 -5.36
C ARG A 70 1.74 -1.97 -3.89
N PHE A 71 1.47 -0.89 -3.18
CA PHE A 71 1.68 -0.80 -1.73
C PHE A 71 0.85 -1.85 -0.98
N LEU A 72 -0.45 -1.99 -1.28
CA LEU A 72 -1.31 -3.00 -0.68
C LEU A 72 -0.80 -4.42 -0.95
N LYS A 73 -0.27 -4.70 -2.14
CA LYS A 73 0.38 -5.99 -2.46
C LYS A 73 1.61 -6.22 -1.59
N GLY A 74 2.45 -5.22 -1.39
CA GLY A 74 3.59 -5.27 -0.47
C GLY A 74 3.16 -5.56 0.98
N VAL A 75 2.07 -4.94 1.45
CA VAL A 75 1.48 -5.21 2.78
C VAL A 75 1.03 -6.65 2.88
N ILE A 76 0.30 -7.18 1.88
CA ILE A 76 -0.14 -8.58 1.87
C ILE A 76 1.06 -9.54 1.96
N TYR A 77 2.14 -9.29 1.23
CA TYR A 77 3.35 -10.10 1.31
C TYR A 77 4.00 -10.02 2.70
N SER A 78 4.08 -8.83 3.29
CA SER A 78 4.61 -8.64 4.65
C SER A 78 3.80 -9.41 5.70
N GLU A 79 2.48 -9.36 5.63
CA GLU A 79 1.58 -10.04 6.56
C GLU A 79 1.56 -11.56 6.40
N THR A 80 1.85 -12.05 5.18
CA THR A 80 1.92 -13.50 4.88
C THR A 80 3.32 -14.08 5.05
N GLY A 81 4.28 -13.31 5.57
CA GLY A 81 5.65 -13.77 5.82
C GLY A 81 6.51 -13.90 4.55
N LYS A 82 6.03 -13.45 3.40
CA LYS A 82 6.78 -13.38 2.15
C LYS A 82 7.67 -12.13 2.16
N THR A 83 8.68 -12.17 3.05
CA THR A 83 9.49 -10.99 3.39
C THR A 83 10.29 -10.47 2.19
N ASP A 84 10.88 -11.35 1.39
CA ASP A 84 11.71 -10.94 0.27
C ASP A 84 10.87 -10.33 -0.86
N GLU A 85 9.69 -10.88 -1.12
CA GLU A 85 8.74 -10.31 -2.09
C GLU A 85 8.21 -8.95 -1.61
N ALA A 86 7.94 -8.80 -0.32
CA ALA A 86 7.53 -7.51 0.26
C ALA A 86 8.64 -6.46 0.11
N ILE A 87 9.91 -6.83 0.42
CA ILE A 87 11.07 -5.95 0.24
C ILE A 87 11.19 -5.54 -1.22
N ALA A 88 11.08 -6.46 -2.17
CA ALA A 88 11.16 -6.17 -3.59
C ALA A 88 10.09 -5.17 -4.05
N VAL A 89 8.84 -5.37 -3.61
CA VAL A 89 7.73 -4.46 -3.95
C VAL A 89 7.94 -3.06 -3.36
N PHE A 90 8.31 -2.97 -2.07
CA PHE A 90 8.52 -1.65 -1.45
C PHE A 90 9.76 -0.95 -1.98
N THR A 91 10.85 -1.69 -2.27
CA THR A 91 12.04 -1.10 -2.93
C THR A 91 11.66 -0.49 -4.27
N LYS A 92 10.92 -1.24 -5.10
CA LYS A 92 10.49 -0.72 -6.39
C LYS A 92 9.55 0.48 -6.25
N LEU A 93 8.72 0.52 -5.21
CA LEU A 93 7.89 1.68 -4.91
C LEU A 93 8.71 2.91 -4.51
N THR A 94 9.80 2.75 -3.74
CA THR A 94 10.67 3.89 -3.38
C THR A 94 11.46 4.43 -4.56
N GLU A 95 11.72 3.60 -5.57
CA GLU A 95 12.36 4.02 -6.84
C GLU A 95 11.38 4.77 -7.75
N ASP A 96 10.16 4.23 -7.92
CA ASP A 96 9.16 4.77 -8.85
C ASP A 96 8.38 5.96 -8.25
N TYR A 97 8.24 6.01 -6.91
CA TYR A 97 7.47 7.01 -6.15
C TYR A 97 8.25 7.45 -4.90
N PRO A 98 9.35 8.20 -5.06
CA PRO A 98 10.23 8.59 -3.95
C PRO A 98 9.55 9.48 -2.91
N GLU A 99 8.42 10.09 -3.23
CA GLU A 99 7.62 10.92 -2.33
C GLU A 99 6.64 10.11 -1.46
N PHE A 100 6.64 8.77 -1.55
CA PHE A 100 5.70 7.90 -0.83
C PHE A 100 6.33 7.34 0.47
N PRO A 101 6.23 8.05 1.62
CA PRO A 101 6.96 7.73 2.85
C PRO A 101 6.57 6.39 3.47
N GLU A 102 5.34 5.90 3.23
CA GLU A 102 4.87 4.63 3.76
C GLU A 102 5.68 3.45 3.22
N SER A 103 6.19 3.54 2.00
CA SER A 103 7.03 2.49 1.39
C SER A 103 8.37 2.38 2.11
N TYR A 104 9.02 3.50 2.41
CA TYR A 104 10.26 3.53 3.19
C TYR A 104 10.04 3.01 4.61
N ASN A 105 8.95 3.41 5.26
CA ASN A 105 8.61 2.95 6.60
C ASN A 105 8.40 1.42 6.65
N ASN A 106 7.71 0.85 5.65
CA ASN A 106 7.50 -0.60 5.59
C ASN A 106 8.80 -1.35 5.28
N LEU A 107 9.67 -0.83 4.41
CA LEU A 107 11.03 -1.36 4.22
C LEU A 107 11.81 -1.41 5.53
N ALA A 108 11.75 -0.34 6.30
CA ALA A 108 12.45 -0.26 7.58
C ALA A 108 11.96 -1.33 8.56
N VAL A 109 10.64 -1.53 8.66
CA VAL A 109 10.05 -2.58 9.52
C VAL A 109 10.54 -3.97 9.10
N LEU A 110 10.58 -4.26 7.79
CA LEU A 110 11.06 -5.54 7.26
C LEU A 110 12.55 -5.74 7.54
N HIS A 111 13.38 -4.72 7.32
CA HIS A 111 14.81 -4.78 7.61
C HIS A 111 15.07 -4.92 9.12
N ALA A 112 14.30 -4.25 9.98
CA ALA A 112 14.43 -4.38 11.44
C ALA A 112 14.08 -5.81 11.91
N ARG A 113 13.06 -6.45 11.32
CA ARG A 113 12.72 -7.86 11.58
C ARG A 113 13.87 -8.82 11.22
N GLN A 114 14.60 -8.52 10.14
CA GLN A 114 15.81 -9.24 9.71
C GLN A 114 17.07 -8.84 10.48
N LYS A 115 16.98 -7.95 11.48
CA LYS A 115 18.10 -7.37 12.25
C LYS A 115 19.08 -6.56 11.39
N HIS A 116 18.69 -6.14 10.20
CA HIS A 116 19.44 -5.24 9.35
C HIS A 116 19.21 -3.79 9.77
N TYR A 117 19.64 -3.44 11.00
CA TYR A 117 19.27 -2.19 11.66
C TYR A 117 19.73 -0.93 10.94
N GLU A 118 20.91 -0.98 10.29
CA GLU A 118 21.39 0.17 9.51
C GLU A 118 20.51 0.45 8.28
N LYS A 119 20.08 -0.60 7.57
CA LYS A 119 19.13 -0.43 6.46
C LYS A 119 17.78 0.08 6.94
N ALA A 120 17.32 -0.39 8.09
CA ALA A 120 16.07 0.09 8.71
C ALA A 120 16.18 1.57 9.08
N ARG A 121 17.30 2.01 9.68
CA ARG A 121 17.55 3.40 10.03
C ARG A 121 17.52 4.30 8.78
N MET A 122 18.28 3.94 7.76
CA MET A 122 18.33 4.71 6.51
C MET A 122 16.94 4.86 5.87
N ALA A 123 16.16 3.79 5.85
CA ALA A 123 14.81 3.84 5.29
C ALA A 123 13.88 4.75 6.12
N LEU A 124 13.94 4.71 7.47
CA LEU A 124 13.16 5.62 8.31
C LEU A 124 13.57 7.08 8.16
N GLU A 125 14.89 7.35 8.06
CA GLU A 125 15.40 8.70 7.78
C GLU A 125 14.87 9.22 6.43
N MET A 126 14.82 8.38 5.39
CA MET A 126 14.21 8.74 4.10
C MET A 126 12.71 9.00 4.21
N ALA A 127 11.97 8.18 4.97
CA ALA A 127 10.55 8.44 5.21
C ALA A 127 10.32 9.80 5.88
N ILE A 128 11.14 10.15 6.89
CA ILE A 128 11.09 11.43 7.60
C ILE A 128 11.51 12.59 6.69
N GLN A 129 12.56 12.41 5.88
CA GLN A 129 13.00 13.43 4.93
C GLN A 129 11.92 13.75 3.90
N THR A 130 11.24 12.71 3.40
CA THR A 130 10.15 12.84 2.43
C THR A 130 8.91 13.49 3.05
N HIS A 131 8.58 13.11 4.29
CA HIS A 131 7.43 13.63 5.01
C HIS A 131 7.78 13.89 6.49
N PRO A 132 8.28 15.09 6.84
CA PRO A 132 8.79 15.40 8.18
C PRO A 132 7.77 15.25 9.32
N SER A 133 6.48 15.35 9.02
CA SER A 133 5.40 15.16 10.00
C SER A 133 4.90 13.72 10.11
N TYR A 134 5.55 12.74 9.46
CA TYR A 134 5.13 11.35 9.50
C TYR A 134 5.46 10.69 10.84
N ALA A 135 4.55 10.84 11.81
CA ALA A 135 4.72 10.42 13.20
C ALA A 135 5.11 8.93 13.34
N THR A 136 4.55 8.05 12.50
CA THR A 136 4.86 6.62 12.53
C THR A 136 6.34 6.34 12.23
N ALA A 137 6.95 7.07 11.28
CA ALA A 137 8.38 6.90 11.00
C ALA A 137 9.25 7.38 12.17
N HIS A 138 8.90 8.48 12.83
CA HIS A 138 9.59 8.94 14.04
C HIS A 138 9.47 7.94 15.19
N GLU A 139 8.28 7.37 15.41
CA GLU A 139 8.04 6.33 16.44
C GLU A 139 8.90 5.08 16.15
N ASN A 140 8.85 4.56 14.91
CA ASN A 140 9.64 3.40 14.51
C ASN A 140 11.15 3.65 14.59
N LEU A 141 11.62 4.87 14.34
CA LEU A 141 13.02 5.25 14.50
C LEU A 141 13.43 5.25 15.98
N GLY A 142 12.56 5.73 16.86
CA GLY A 142 12.73 5.64 18.30
C GLY A 142 12.86 4.20 18.79
N ASP A 143 11.96 3.32 18.35
CA ASP A 143 11.98 1.89 18.65
C ASP A 143 13.25 1.21 18.16
N LEU A 144 13.72 1.59 16.98
CA LEU A 144 14.97 1.08 16.41
C LEU A 144 16.17 1.49 17.29
N TYR A 145 16.25 2.75 17.72
CA TYR A 145 17.32 3.22 18.60
C TYR A 145 17.25 2.54 19.96
N ALA A 146 16.07 2.27 20.51
CA ALA A 146 15.93 1.49 21.74
C ALA A 146 16.52 0.08 21.61
N ARG A 147 16.30 -0.59 20.46
CA ARG A 147 16.89 -1.91 20.16
C ARG A 147 18.40 -1.86 20.02
N LEU A 148 18.94 -0.85 19.34
CA LEU A 148 20.38 -0.63 19.21
C LEU A 148 21.04 -0.31 20.58
N ALA A 149 20.39 0.52 21.39
CA ALA A 149 20.83 0.81 22.74
C ALA A 149 20.86 -0.46 23.62
N ASN A 150 19.79 -1.28 23.55
CA ASN A 150 19.73 -2.55 24.28
C ASN A 150 20.88 -3.48 23.89
N GLN A 151 21.17 -3.62 22.61
CA GLN A 151 22.29 -4.43 22.11
C GLN A 151 23.64 -3.93 22.64
N SER A 152 23.84 -2.61 22.61
CA SER A 152 25.07 -1.98 23.10
C SER A 152 25.23 -2.14 24.61
N TYR A 153 24.17 -1.94 25.39
CA TYR A 153 24.20 -2.15 26.84
C TYR A 153 24.38 -3.60 27.24
N ALA A 154 23.78 -4.52 26.48
CA ALA A 154 24.02 -5.96 26.68
C ALA A 154 25.50 -6.31 26.48
N LYS A 155 26.11 -5.77 25.41
CA LYS A 155 27.54 -5.98 25.14
C LYS A 155 28.42 -5.36 26.24
N ALA A 156 28.11 -4.15 26.69
CA ALA A 156 28.82 -3.50 27.80
C ALA A 156 28.73 -4.30 29.10
N ALA A 157 27.54 -4.79 29.47
CA ALA A 157 27.34 -5.61 30.66
C ALA A 157 28.02 -7.00 30.57
N GLN A 158 28.22 -7.52 29.36
CA GLN A 158 28.96 -8.75 29.09
C GLN A 158 30.47 -8.54 29.26
N LEU A 159 31.00 -7.39 28.78
CA LEU A 159 32.43 -7.06 28.86
C LEU A 159 32.84 -6.65 30.29
N ASP A 160 31.97 -5.91 30.98
CA ASP A 160 32.15 -5.54 32.39
C ASP A 160 30.93 -5.99 33.21
N GLY A 161 31.03 -7.20 33.74
CA GLY A 161 29.98 -7.78 34.57
C GLY A 161 29.79 -7.06 35.94
N ALA A 162 30.68 -6.16 36.34
CA ALA A 162 30.56 -5.36 37.56
C ALA A 162 29.80 -4.04 37.31
N SER A 163 29.65 -3.61 36.05
CA SER A 163 29.03 -2.33 35.72
C SER A 163 27.54 -2.28 36.07
N LYS A 164 27.24 -1.67 37.21
CA LYS A 164 25.85 -1.42 37.66
C LYS A 164 25.12 -0.50 36.69
N SER A 165 25.82 0.49 36.12
CA SER A 165 25.23 1.42 35.13
C SER A 165 24.80 0.71 33.85
N ALA A 166 25.65 -0.16 33.26
CA ALA A 166 25.31 -0.89 32.06
C ALA A 166 24.09 -1.83 32.28
N LYS A 167 24.08 -2.53 33.45
CA LYS A 167 22.96 -3.40 33.82
C LYS A 167 21.64 -2.65 33.98
N ALA A 168 21.67 -1.48 34.66
CA ALA A 168 20.48 -0.65 34.83
C ALA A 168 19.93 -0.14 33.47
N LYS A 169 20.82 0.37 32.60
CA LYS A 169 20.42 0.85 31.26
C LYS A 169 19.91 -0.29 30.38
N LEU A 170 20.50 -1.50 30.47
CA LEU A 170 20.01 -2.68 29.81
C LEU A 170 18.58 -3.05 30.24
N ALA A 171 18.28 -2.99 31.55
CA ALA A 171 16.93 -3.23 32.06
C ALA A 171 15.94 -2.21 31.50
N LEU A 172 16.23 -0.92 31.58
CA LEU A 172 15.36 0.15 31.08
C LEU A 172 15.12 0.03 29.54
N SER A 173 16.14 -0.32 28.76
CA SER A 173 15.98 -0.50 27.33
C SER A 173 15.14 -1.74 26.97
N ARG A 174 15.18 -2.79 27.81
CA ARG A 174 14.27 -3.96 27.65
C ARG A 174 12.82 -3.59 27.94
N ASP A 175 12.58 -2.82 28.98
CA ASP A 175 11.24 -2.36 29.34
C ASP A 175 10.66 -1.50 28.22
N LEU A 176 11.46 -0.59 27.63
CA LEU A 176 11.04 0.23 26.50
C LEU A 176 10.68 -0.62 25.26
N ILE A 177 11.48 -1.63 24.93
CA ILE A 177 11.23 -2.53 23.79
C ILE A 177 10.00 -3.42 24.02
N ALA A 178 9.64 -3.71 25.27
CA ALA A 178 8.47 -4.51 25.61
C ALA A 178 7.14 -3.78 25.37
N ILE A 179 7.16 -2.46 25.23
CA ILE A 179 5.98 -1.69 24.80
C ILE A 179 5.68 -2.10 23.33
N PRO A 180 4.45 -2.56 23.04
CA PRO A 180 4.12 -2.97 21.67
C PRO A 180 4.34 -1.83 20.69
N ALA A 181 5.17 -2.06 19.66
CA ALA A 181 5.28 -1.12 18.54
C ALA A 181 3.92 -0.96 17.89
N LYS A 182 3.54 0.28 17.55
CA LYS A 182 2.37 0.53 16.72
C LYS A 182 2.53 -0.26 15.43
N ALA A 183 1.53 -1.08 15.09
CA ALA A 183 1.57 -1.89 13.88
C ALA A 183 2.03 -1.05 12.69
N ALA A 184 2.87 -1.63 11.81
CA ALA A 184 3.28 -1.01 10.56
C ALA A 184 2.08 -0.31 9.92
N ALA A 185 2.29 0.88 9.35
CA ALA A 185 1.21 1.74 8.88
C ALA A 185 0.17 0.93 8.11
N LYS A 186 -0.98 0.68 8.75
CA LYS A 186 -2.13 0.10 8.07
C LYS A 186 -2.56 1.13 7.03
N PRO A 187 -2.97 0.69 5.83
CA PRO A 187 -3.45 1.61 4.80
C PRO A 187 -4.52 2.53 5.40
N GLY A 188 -4.25 3.82 5.42
CA GLY A 188 -5.24 4.84 5.77
C GLY A 188 -6.40 4.85 4.77
N PRO A 189 -7.50 5.54 5.06
CA PRO A 189 -8.56 5.77 4.08
C PRO A 189 -7.95 6.40 2.82
N VAL A 190 -8.39 5.94 1.67
CA VAL A 190 -7.97 6.48 0.37
C VAL A 190 -8.60 7.87 0.23
N ASP A 191 -7.88 8.92 0.60
CA ASP A 191 -8.28 10.25 0.17
C ASP A 191 -8.04 10.35 -1.33
N SER A 192 -9.13 10.27 -2.08
CA SER A 192 -9.19 10.36 -3.55
C SER A 192 -8.82 11.74 -4.11
N ALA A 193 -8.03 12.55 -3.38
CA ALA A 193 -7.82 13.96 -3.66
C ALA A 193 -6.42 14.37 -4.14
N THR A 194 -5.54 13.44 -4.59
CA THR A 194 -4.27 13.84 -5.21
C THR A 194 -4.01 13.18 -6.57
N GLY A 195 -5.09 13.06 -7.36
CA GLY A 195 -4.98 12.81 -8.77
C GLY A 195 -4.94 14.13 -9.54
N ASN A 196 -3.80 14.42 -10.18
CA ASN A 196 -3.69 15.35 -11.29
C ASN A 196 -3.54 16.86 -11.02
N LYS A 197 -2.32 17.29 -10.70
CA LYS A 197 -1.78 18.56 -11.22
C LYS A 197 -0.44 18.31 -11.89
N ALA A 198 -0.48 17.56 -12.98
CA ALA A 198 0.58 17.63 -13.99
C ALA A 198 0.38 18.91 -14.81
N GLY A 199 1.37 19.76 -14.78
CA GLY A 199 1.92 20.60 -15.78
C GLY A 199 1.06 21.53 -16.58
N LYS A 200 1.49 22.79 -16.61
CA LYS A 200 1.66 23.51 -17.87
C LYS A 200 2.64 24.67 -17.69
N PRO A 201 3.14 25.15 -18.85
CA PRO A 201 4.55 25.12 -19.26
C PRO A 201 5.28 26.33 -18.73
#